data_66407950fbb1787699d87dc3bf948694
#
_entry.id   66407950fbb1787699d87dc3bf948694
#
_cell.length_a   1.000
_cell.length_b   1.000
_cell.length_c   1.000
_cell.angle_alpha   90.00
_cell.angle_beta   90.00
_cell.angle_gamma   90.00
#
_symmetry.space_group_name_H-M   'P 1'
#
loop_
_entity.id
_entity.type
_entity.pdbx_description
1 polymer ?
#
loop_
_entity_poly.entity_id
_entity_poly.type
_entity_poly.pdbx_seq_one_letter_code
_entity_poly.pdbx_strand_id
1 'polypeptide(L)'
;MSLKKSVLVTGSAARLGATLARFFAMDGWRVFCHYDKSRAAAEALIEELRNAGSDALALQADLSSEDGCRQLVAKVKSHVERLDCLVNNASAFEPDSATDFDSVQALRQLQVNLLAPLSLTRWMAQDLVAADATIPSCVIHVLDQKVFNLNPDYFTYTISKLALERAVALQAQALAPRIRVCGVAPGLMYASGPQSRENFEQAAKANLLKRATDPDDVARTCLFLASNGGITGATVSVDNGQHLVPLPRDIMFVVEELLKVKSA
;
A
#
# COMPACT_ATOMS: atom_id res chain seq x y z
N MET A 1 -2.28 -5.60 -31.87
CA MET A 1 -2.00 -6.16 -30.52
C MET A 1 -2.48 -5.13 -29.53
N SER A 2 -3.35 -5.50 -28.58
CA SER A 2 -3.74 -4.60 -27.47
C SER A 2 -2.48 -4.26 -26.67
N LEU A 3 -2.26 -2.97 -26.39
CA LEU A 3 -1.17 -2.53 -25.53
C LEU A 3 -1.33 -3.19 -24.15
N LYS A 4 -0.27 -3.83 -23.65
CA LYS A 4 -0.26 -4.49 -22.35
C LYS A 4 -0.45 -3.44 -21.26
N LYS A 5 -1.42 -3.63 -20.35
CA LYS A 5 -1.61 -2.73 -19.21
C LYS A 5 -0.36 -2.70 -18.33
N SER A 6 -0.10 -1.59 -17.67
CA SER A 6 1.07 -1.38 -16.84
C SER A 6 0.71 -0.95 -15.42
N VAL A 7 1.46 -1.45 -14.43
CA VAL A 7 1.31 -1.10 -13.02
C VAL A 7 2.65 -0.75 -12.38
N LEU A 8 2.68 0.30 -11.59
CA LEU A 8 3.76 0.61 -10.66
C LEU A 8 3.32 0.23 -9.24
N VAL A 9 4.07 -0.66 -8.59
CA VAL A 9 3.86 -1.01 -7.18
C VAL A 9 5.02 -0.47 -6.35
N THR A 10 4.72 0.45 -5.42
CA THR A 10 5.77 0.99 -4.55
C THR A 10 6.05 0.06 -3.36
N GLY A 11 7.33 -0.06 -2.95
CA GLY A 11 7.74 -0.95 -1.86
C GLY A 11 7.46 -2.43 -2.16
N SER A 12 7.74 -2.87 -3.40
CA SER A 12 7.34 -4.20 -3.86
C SER A 12 8.39 -5.30 -3.65
N ALA A 13 9.54 -5.00 -3.04
CA ALA A 13 10.59 -6.00 -2.86
C ALA A 13 10.22 -7.15 -1.90
N ALA A 14 9.21 -6.99 -1.03
CA ALA A 14 8.84 -7.97 -0.02
C ALA A 14 7.37 -7.84 0.43
N ARG A 15 6.91 -8.80 1.24
CA ARG A 15 5.61 -8.77 1.93
C ARG A 15 4.46 -8.50 0.94
N LEU A 16 3.48 -7.67 1.33
CA LEU A 16 2.31 -7.34 0.49
C LEU A 16 2.72 -6.78 -0.88
N GLY A 17 3.75 -5.96 -0.95
CA GLY A 17 4.20 -5.39 -2.23
C GLY A 17 4.63 -6.45 -3.24
N ALA A 18 5.32 -7.50 -2.78
CA ALA A 18 5.69 -8.64 -3.64
C ALA A 18 4.47 -9.47 -4.04
N THR A 19 3.50 -9.67 -3.14
CA THR A 19 2.23 -10.34 -3.46
C THR A 19 1.45 -9.55 -4.52
N LEU A 20 1.32 -8.23 -4.36
CA LEU A 20 0.71 -7.35 -5.36
C LEU A 20 1.37 -7.50 -6.73
N ALA A 21 2.72 -7.44 -6.78
CA ALA A 21 3.46 -7.58 -8.02
C ALA A 21 3.17 -8.91 -8.72
N ARG A 22 3.10 -10.03 -7.97
CA ARG A 22 2.76 -11.36 -8.51
C ARG A 22 1.34 -11.40 -9.09
N PHE A 23 0.35 -10.86 -8.37
CA PHE A 23 -1.04 -10.87 -8.83
C PHE A 23 -1.23 -10.08 -10.13
N PHE A 24 -0.65 -8.88 -10.22
CA PHE A 24 -0.70 -8.11 -11.46
C PHE A 24 0.05 -8.80 -12.61
N ALA A 25 1.20 -9.41 -12.31
CA ALA A 25 1.97 -10.16 -13.29
C ALA A 25 1.20 -11.37 -13.84
N MET A 26 0.53 -12.15 -12.96
CA MET A 26 -0.32 -13.29 -13.33
C MET A 26 -1.52 -12.87 -14.18
N ASP A 27 -2.08 -11.68 -13.97
CA ASP A 27 -3.15 -11.09 -14.79
C ASP A 27 -2.63 -10.46 -16.11
N GLY A 28 -1.36 -10.67 -16.43
CA GLY A 28 -0.75 -10.28 -17.69
C GLY A 28 -0.30 -8.81 -17.77
N TRP A 29 -0.27 -8.06 -16.67
CA TRP A 29 0.23 -6.69 -16.65
C TRP A 29 1.76 -6.63 -16.79
N ARG A 30 2.27 -5.54 -17.35
CA ARG A 30 3.67 -5.14 -17.17
C ARG A 30 3.82 -4.56 -15.77
N VAL A 31 4.78 -5.06 -14.98
CA VAL A 31 4.94 -4.70 -13.56
C VAL A 31 6.23 -3.94 -13.33
N PHE A 32 6.13 -2.71 -12.85
CA PHE A 32 7.23 -1.93 -12.33
C PHE A 32 7.32 -2.10 -10.82
N CYS A 33 8.36 -2.77 -10.36
CA CYS A 33 8.62 -3.06 -8.95
C CYS A 33 9.55 -2.01 -8.36
N HIS A 34 8.99 -1.08 -7.55
CA HIS A 34 9.83 -0.09 -6.87
C HIS A 34 10.41 -0.63 -5.56
N TYR A 35 11.67 -0.28 -5.31
CA TYR A 35 12.38 -0.50 -4.04
C TYR A 35 13.24 0.72 -3.68
N ASP A 36 13.55 0.90 -2.37
CA ASP A 36 14.53 1.89 -1.89
C ASP A 36 15.89 1.24 -1.71
N LYS A 37 16.07 0.40 -0.67
CA LYS A 37 17.36 -0.21 -0.29
C LYS A 37 17.42 -1.71 -0.56
N SER A 38 16.30 -2.39 -0.72
CA SER A 38 16.20 -3.85 -0.81
C SER A 38 16.47 -4.36 -2.22
N ARG A 39 17.62 -4.02 -2.80
CA ARG A 39 17.98 -4.34 -4.20
C ARG A 39 17.93 -5.84 -4.49
N ALA A 40 18.60 -6.65 -3.67
CA ALA A 40 18.69 -8.10 -3.90
C ALA A 40 17.30 -8.78 -3.88
N ALA A 41 16.41 -8.37 -2.97
CA ALA A 41 15.05 -8.90 -2.91
C ALA A 41 14.21 -8.45 -4.11
N ALA A 42 14.38 -7.20 -4.58
CA ALA A 42 13.71 -6.72 -5.78
C ALA A 42 14.18 -7.46 -7.03
N GLU A 43 15.48 -7.67 -7.20
CA GLU A 43 16.06 -8.41 -8.33
C GLU A 43 15.59 -9.87 -8.34
N ALA A 44 15.55 -10.54 -7.19
CA ALA A 44 15.04 -11.91 -7.06
C ALA A 44 13.55 -12.00 -7.44
N LEU A 45 12.72 -11.04 -7.01
CA LEU A 45 11.32 -10.98 -7.43
C LEU A 45 11.17 -10.79 -8.94
N ILE A 46 11.98 -9.91 -9.55
CA ILE A 46 11.94 -9.71 -11.00
C ILE A 46 12.34 -10.97 -11.76
N GLU A 47 13.36 -11.68 -11.30
CA GLU A 47 13.77 -12.95 -11.88
C GLU A 47 12.64 -13.99 -11.80
N GLU A 48 12.00 -14.13 -10.64
CA GLU A 48 10.83 -14.99 -10.45
C GLU A 48 9.73 -14.66 -11.46
N LEU A 49 9.33 -13.37 -11.56
CA LEU A 49 8.26 -12.94 -12.45
C LEU A 49 8.59 -13.17 -13.92
N ARG A 50 9.83 -12.91 -14.33
CA ARG A 50 10.29 -13.14 -15.71
C ARG A 50 10.34 -14.62 -16.07
N ASN A 51 10.80 -15.46 -15.15
CA ASN A 51 10.80 -16.92 -15.32
C ASN A 51 9.38 -17.47 -15.47
N ALA A 52 8.38 -16.82 -14.86
CA ALA A 52 6.96 -17.11 -15.06
C ALA A 52 6.37 -16.46 -16.35
N GLY A 53 7.21 -15.87 -17.22
CA GLY A 53 6.79 -15.28 -18.50
C GLY A 53 6.23 -13.86 -18.41
N SER A 54 6.35 -13.20 -17.25
CA SER A 54 5.83 -11.85 -17.06
C SER A 54 6.84 -10.77 -17.47
N ASP A 55 6.33 -9.61 -17.91
CA ASP A 55 7.13 -8.44 -18.20
C ASP A 55 7.27 -7.59 -16.93
N ALA A 56 8.42 -7.67 -16.28
CA ALA A 56 8.67 -7.01 -15.00
C ALA A 56 10.02 -6.31 -14.95
N LEU A 57 10.08 -5.16 -14.25
CA LEU A 57 11.28 -4.34 -14.12
C LEU A 57 11.40 -3.79 -12.70
N ALA A 58 12.60 -3.89 -12.08
CA ALA A 58 12.91 -3.25 -10.81
C ALA A 58 13.35 -1.80 -11.01
N LEU A 59 12.80 -0.87 -10.23
CA LEU A 59 13.13 0.55 -10.25
C LEU A 59 13.48 1.05 -8.85
N GLN A 60 14.69 1.56 -8.70
CA GLN A 60 15.12 2.17 -7.44
C GLN A 60 14.76 3.64 -7.39
N ALA A 61 14.19 4.07 -6.24
CA ALA A 61 14.01 5.48 -5.90
C ALA A 61 13.97 5.66 -4.38
N ASP A 62 14.24 6.88 -3.90
CA ASP A 62 14.00 7.28 -2.51
C ASP A 62 12.70 8.11 -2.46
N LEU A 63 11.64 7.53 -1.90
CA LEU A 63 10.34 8.21 -1.76
C LEU A 63 10.29 9.19 -0.59
N SER A 64 11.35 9.32 0.20
CA SER A 64 11.45 10.38 1.21
C SER A 64 11.73 11.75 0.60
N SER A 65 11.95 11.84 -0.71
CA SER A 65 12.17 13.08 -1.44
C SER A 65 11.21 13.26 -2.61
N GLU A 66 10.82 14.50 -2.87
CA GLU A 66 9.98 14.85 -4.02
C GLU A 66 10.67 14.52 -5.35
N ASP A 67 12.00 14.73 -5.43
CA ASP A 67 12.77 14.44 -6.63
C ASP A 67 12.82 12.93 -6.91
N GLY A 68 12.93 12.10 -5.87
CA GLY A 68 12.86 10.65 -5.99
C GLY A 68 11.51 10.18 -6.54
N CYS A 69 10.41 10.77 -6.07
CA CYS A 69 9.07 10.49 -6.60
C CYS A 69 8.96 10.88 -8.09
N ARG A 70 9.45 12.07 -8.45
CA ARG A 70 9.46 12.56 -9.84
C ARG A 70 10.27 11.65 -10.75
N GLN A 71 11.49 11.30 -10.34
CA GLN A 71 12.38 10.42 -11.10
C GLN A 71 11.80 9.02 -11.28
N LEU A 72 11.13 8.47 -10.27
CA LEU A 72 10.50 7.15 -10.36
C LEU A 72 9.42 7.14 -11.46
N VAL A 73 8.53 8.12 -11.46
CA VAL A 73 7.49 8.22 -12.49
C VAL A 73 8.09 8.45 -13.86
N ALA A 74 9.11 9.30 -13.99
CA ALA A 74 9.82 9.53 -15.24
C ALA A 74 10.48 8.23 -15.79
N LYS A 75 11.10 7.43 -14.90
CA LYS A 75 11.63 6.10 -15.30
C LYS A 75 10.54 5.17 -15.82
N VAL A 76 9.37 5.11 -15.15
CA VAL A 76 8.25 4.30 -15.64
C VAL A 76 7.81 4.77 -17.03
N LYS A 77 7.64 6.08 -17.22
CA LYS A 77 7.20 6.68 -18.49
C LYS A 77 8.19 6.49 -19.64
N SER A 78 9.47 6.27 -19.37
CA SER A 78 10.43 5.90 -20.42
C SER A 78 10.23 4.48 -20.99
N HIS A 79 9.40 3.66 -20.34
CA HIS A 79 9.09 2.29 -20.77
C HIS A 79 7.66 2.11 -21.28
N VAL A 80 6.74 3.03 -20.96
CA VAL A 80 5.32 2.96 -21.36
C VAL A 80 4.79 4.35 -21.69
N GLU A 81 3.93 4.44 -22.68
CA GLU A 81 3.25 5.70 -23.02
C GLU A 81 2.28 6.13 -21.92
N ARG A 82 1.68 5.13 -21.25
CA ARG A 82 0.71 5.34 -20.19
C ARG A 82 0.95 4.37 -19.03
N LEU A 83 0.91 4.90 -17.82
CA LEU A 83 0.79 4.08 -16.60
C LEU A 83 -0.70 3.87 -16.29
N ASP A 84 -1.16 2.61 -16.36
CA ASP A 84 -2.57 2.28 -16.16
C ASP A 84 -2.95 2.16 -14.68
N CYS A 85 -2.01 1.72 -13.84
CA CYS A 85 -2.24 1.62 -12.39
C CYS A 85 -1.01 2.03 -11.59
N LEU A 86 -1.25 2.79 -10.50
CA LEU A 86 -0.27 3.09 -9.47
C LEU A 86 -0.78 2.52 -8.13
N VAL A 87 -0.03 1.58 -7.53
CA VAL A 87 -0.31 1.08 -6.19
C VAL A 87 0.69 1.67 -5.20
N ASN A 88 0.24 2.62 -4.40
CA ASN A 88 1.00 3.24 -3.32
C ASN A 88 0.99 2.33 -2.10
N ASN A 89 1.94 1.39 -2.05
CA ASN A 89 2.09 0.40 -0.99
C ASN A 89 3.30 0.67 -0.07
N ALA A 90 4.33 1.38 -0.51
CA ALA A 90 5.47 1.73 0.34
C ALA A 90 5.01 2.43 1.62
N SER A 91 5.59 2.03 2.76
CA SER A 91 5.21 2.56 4.07
C SER A 91 6.41 2.56 5.03
N ALA A 92 6.52 3.60 5.83
CA ALA A 92 7.31 3.65 7.06
C ALA A 92 6.37 3.36 8.24
N PHE A 93 6.76 2.47 9.14
CA PHE A 93 5.96 2.02 10.27
C PHE A 93 6.84 1.93 11.51
N GLU A 94 6.86 2.97 12.31
CA GLU A 94 7.70 3.10 13.49
C GLU A 94 6.81 3.41 14.72
N PRO A 95 7.10 2.83 15.88
CA PRO A 95 6.32 3.05 17.08
C PRO A 95 6.55 4.46 17.64
N ASP A 96 5.48 5.11 18.04
CA ASP A 96 5.46 6.38 18.75
C ASP A 96 4.11 6.60 19.46
N SER A 97 4.01 7.68 20.23
CA SER A 97 2.78 8.07 20.93
C SER A 97 2.57 9.57 20.85
N ALA A 98 1.36 10.05 21.22
CA ALA A 98 1.04 11.48 21.24
C ALA A 98 1.90 12.31 22.22
N THR A 99 2.46 11.68 23.24
CA THR A 99 3.28 12.32 24.27
C THR A 99 4.78 12.08 24.11
N ASP A 100 5.15 11.16 23.19
CA ASP A 100 6.54 10.76 22.96
C ASP A 100 6.72 10.35 21.50
N PHE A 101 7.06 11.32 20.64
CA PHE A 101 7.42 11.10 19.24
C PHE A 101 8.64 11.95 18.87
N ASP A 102 9.53 11.36 18.09
CA ASP A 102 10.65 12.08 17.49
C ASP A 102 10.19 12.82 16.22
N SER A 103 10.44 14.13 16.15
CA SER A 103 9.98 14.96 15.04
C SER A 103 10.60 14.58 13.69
N VAL A 104 11.85 14.09 13.66
CA VAL A 104 12.50 13.67 12.41
C VAL A 104 11.87 12.38 11.90
N GLN A 105 11.64 11.43 12.81
CA GLN A 105 10.94 10.18 12.49
C GLN A 105 9.50 10.43 12.04
N ALA A 106 8.79 11.32 12.72
CA ALA A 106 7.43 11.72 12.37
C ALA A 106 7.37 12.33 10.95
N LEU A 107 8.25 13.27 10.64
CA LEU A 107 8.36 13.85 9.31
C LEU A 107 8.65 12.81 8.24
N ARG A 108 9.54 11.85 8.52
CA ARG A 108 9.83 10.75 7.59
C ARG A 108 8.59 9.87 7.35
N GLN A 109 7.84 9.53 8.40
CA GLN A 109 6.60 8.76 8.26
C GLN A 109 5.57 9.53 7.40
N LEU A 110 5.37 10.81 7.66
CA LEU A 110 4.49 11.67 6.86
C LEU A 110 4.96 11.78 5.40
N GLN A 111 6.26 11.92 5.19
CA GLN A 111 6.84 12.02 3.85
C GLN A 111 6.57 10.74 3.04
N VAL A 112 6.87 9.56 3.59
CA VAL A 112 6.74 8.29 2.88
C VAL A 112 5.29 7.84 2.76
N ASN A 113 4.48 8.00 3.82
CA ASN A 113 3.14 7.43 3.87
C ASN A 113 2.06 8.35 3.30
N LEU A 114 2.30 9.66 3.24
CA LEU A 114 1.33 10.64 2.78
C LEU A 114 1.85 11.41 1.56
N LEU A 115 2.94 12.18 1.72
CA LEU A 115 3.37 13.10 0.67
C LEU A 115 3.88 12.37 -0.58
N ALA A 116 4.59 11.25 -0.44
CA ALA A 116 5.04 10.47 -1.59
C ALA A 116 3.87 9.90 -2.42
N PRO A 117 2.84 9.24 -1.84
CA PRO A 117 1.63 8.86 -2.58
C PRO A 117 0.97 10.04 -3.33
N LEU A 118 0.86 11.20 -2.69
CA LEU A 118 0.28 12.40 -3.32
C LEU A 118 1.15 12.88 -4.49
N SER A 119 2.47 12.93 -4.31
CA SER A 119 3.44 13.34 -5.33
C SER A 119 3.48 12.38 -6.52
N LEU A 120 3.54 11.07 -6.27
CA LEU A 120 3.51 10.06 -7.33
C LEU A 120 2.22 10.16 -8.16
N THR A 121 1.08 10.35 -7.49
CA THR A 121 -0.22 10.57 -8.15
C THR A 121 -0.19 11.84 -9.00
N ARG A 122 0.35 12.95 -8.49
CA ARG A 122 0.52 14.21 -9.22
C ARG A 122 1.38 14.02 -10.46
N TRP A 123 2.55 13.37 -10.34
CA TRP A 123 3.45 13.13 -11.47
C TRP A 123 2.88 12.17 -12.51
N MET A 124 2.09 11.17 -12.06
CA MET A 124 1.32 10.32 -12.97
C MET A 124 0.29 11.14 -13.76
N ALA A 125 -0.40 12.08 -13.11
CA ALA A 125 -1.50 12.84 -13.69
C ALA A 125 -1.06 13.92 -14.69
N GLN A 126 0.15 14.49 -14.52
CA GLN A 126 0.62 15.65 -15.32
C GLN A 126 0.66 15.40 -16.82
N ASP A 127 0.96 14.19 -17.26
CA ASP A 127 1.14 13.85 -18.67
C ASP A 127 -0.02 13.02 -19.25
N LEU A 128 -1.07 12.79 -18.47
CA LEU A 128 -2.28 12.18 -18.99
C LEU A 128 -3.03 13.22 -19.83
N VAL A 129 -2.63 13.36 -21.08
CA VAL A 129 -3.47 13.99 -22.09
C VAL A 129 -4.80 13.25 -22.10
N ALA A 130 -5.90 13.95 -22.39
CA ALA A 130 -7.22 13.33 -22.54
C ALA A 130 -7.13 12.21 -23.60
N ALA A 131 -6.74 11.03 -23.18
CA ALA A 131 -6.58 9.89 -24.07
C ALA A 131 -7.94 9.19 -24.14
N ASP A 132 -8.30 8.76 -25.33
CA ASP A 132 -9.46 7.90 -25.65
C ASP A 132 -9.39 6.51 -25.01
N ALA A 133 -9.00 6.46 -23.74
CA ALA A 133 -8.94 5.21 -23.02
C ALA A 133 -10.36 4.83 -22.54
N THR A 134 -10.82 3.68 -22.94
CA THR A 134 -12.13 3.13 -22.52
C THR A 134 -12.22 2.92 -21.01
N ILE A 135 -11.07 2.75 -20.32
CA ILE A 135 -10.99 2.65 -18.87
C ILE A 135 -9.96 3.69 -18.37
N PRO A 136 -10.35 4.60 -17.45
CA PRO A 136 -9.43 5.54 -16.82
C PRO A 136 -8.27 4.83 -16.09
N SER A 137 -7.12 5.47 -15.98
CA SER A 137 -6.06 5.00 -15.09
C SER A 137 -6.55 4.91 -13.65
N CYS A 138 -5.88 4.10 -12.81
CA CYS A 138 -6.27 3.89 -11.42
C CYS A 138 -5.10 4.16 -10.48
N VAL A 139 -5.37 4.88 -9.40
CA VAL A 139 -4.47 4.99 -8.24
C VAL A 139 -5.10 4.24 -7.08
N ILE A 140 -4.32 3.38 -6.42
CA ILE A 140 -4.73 2.65 -5.23
C ILE A 140 -3.79 3.00 -4.09
N HIS A 141 -4.34 3.56 -3.01
CA HIS A 141 -3.61 3.79 -1.78
C HIS A 141 -3.79 2.62 -0.83
N VAL A 142 -2.70 1.95 -0.48
CA VAL A 142 -2.71 0.94 0.59
C VAL A 142 -2.68 1.66 1.93
N LEU A 143 -3.79 1.57 2.63
CA LEU A 143 -4.07 2.19 3.91
C LEU A 143 -3.81 1.20 5.06
N ASP A 144 -4.62 1.27 6.09
CA ASP A 144 -4.64 0.38 7.26
C ASP A 144 -6.06 0.39 7.84
N GLN A 145 -6.53 -0.70 8.44
CA GLN A 145 -7.82 -0.76 9.14
C GLN A 145 -7.93 0.30 10.26
N LYS A 146 -6.79 0.80 10.77
CA LYS A 146 -6.74 1.87 11.77
C LYS A 146 -7.45 3.15 11.32
N VAL A 147 -7.62 3.39 10.00
CA VAL A 147 -8.38 4.56 9.52
C VAL A 147 -9.87 4.51 9.89
N PHE A 148 -10.38 3.32 10.23
CA PHE A 148 -11.75 3.09 10.68
C PHE A 148 -11.87 2.66 12.14
N ASN A 149 -10.76 2.24 12.79
CA ASN A 149 -10.72 1.74 14.14
C ASN A 149 -9.52 2.30 14.91
N LEU A 150 -9.69 3.48 15.49
CA LEU A 150 -8.61 4.24 16.11
C LEU A 150 -8.17 3.63 17.43
N ASN A 151 -6.87 3.64 17.65
CA ASN A 151 -6.23 3.47 18.95
C ASN A 151 -5.00 4.38 19.03
N PRO A 152 -4.47 4.68 20.25
CA PRO A 152 -3.42 5.70 20.42
C PRO A 152 -2.02 5.26 19.98
N ASP A 153 -1.80 3.98 19.72
CA ASP A 153 -0.48 3.44 19.39
C ASP A 153 -0.12 3.70 17.92
N TYR A 154 1.17 3.85 17.63
CA TYR A 154 1.67 4.22 16.30
C TYR A 154 1.04 5.53 15.82
N PHE A 155 1.16 6.56 16.66
CA PHE A 155 0.42 7.81 16.53
C PHE A 155 0.66 8.52 15.19
N THR A 156 1.93 8.80 14.85
CA THR A 156 2.26 9.51 13.60
C THR A 156 1.93 8.67 12.36
N TYR A 157 2.19 7.36 12.42
CA TYR A 157 1.78 6.45 11.36
C TYR A 157 0.26 6.52 11.12
N THR A 158 -0.53 6.43 12.19
CA THR A 158 -2.00 6.48 12.11
C THR A 158 -2.47 7.80 11.51
N ILE A 159 -1.91 8.95 11.94
CA ILE A 159 -2.19 10.26 11.35
C ILE A 159 -1.89 10.26 9.84
N SER A 160 -0.74 9.72 9.42
CA SER A 160 -0.37 9.66 8.01
C SER A 160 -1.39 8.87 7.17
N LYS A 161 -1.87 7.75 7.69
CA LYS A 161 -2.86 6.90 7.01
C LYS A 161 -4.26 7.51 7.01
N LEU A 162 -4.67 8.19 8.09
CA LEU A 162 -5.93 8.95 8.14
C LEU A 162 -5.96 10.08 7.10
N ALA A 163 -4.87 10.84 7.00
CA ALA A 163 -4.75 11.91 6.02
C ALA A 163 -4.79 11.36 4.58
N LEU A 164 -4.09 10.25 4.31
CA LEU A 164 -4.10 9.59 3.01
C LEU A 164 -5.49 9.03 2.66
N GLU A 165 -6.23 8.48 3.65
CA GLU A 165 -7.60 8.01 3.45
C GLU A 165 -8.51 9.16 2.99
N ARG A 166 -8.45 10.31 3.66
CA ARG A 166 -9.23 11.48 3.25
C ARG A 166 -8.83 12.00 1.88
N ALA A 167 -7.57 11.87 1.50
CA ALA A 167 -7.08 12.25 0.17
C ALA A 167 -7.67 11.35 -0.94
N VAL A 168 -8.13 10.14 -0.68
CA VAL A 168 -8.77 9.26 -1.68
C VAL A 168 -9.93 9.98 -2.37
N ALA A 169 -10.89 10.50 -1.61
CA ALA A 169 -12.06 11.19 -2.17
C ALA A 169 -11.68 12.53 -2.83
N LEU A 170 -10.77 13.30 -2.23
CA LEU A 170 -10.33 14.58 -2.78
C LEU A 170 -9.60 14.40 -4.12
N GLN A 171 -8.69 13.42 -4.22
CA GLN A 171 -8.00 13.13 -5.48
C GLN A 171 -8.94 12.54 -6.52
N ALA A 172 -9.90 11.68 -6.12
CA ALA A 172 -10.91 11.16 -7.04
C ALA A 172 -11.71 12.30 -7.70
N GLN A 173 -12.13 13.31 -6.92
CA GLN A 173 -12.83 14.49 -7.44
C GLN A 173 -11.94 15.33 -8.37
N ALA A 174 -10.70 15.56 -7.97
CA ALA A 174 -9.79 16.44 -8.70
C ALA A 174 -9.27 15.82 -10.02
N LEU A 175 -9.16 14.50 -10.09
CA LEU A 175 -8.50 13.79 -11.20
C LEU A 175 -9.48 13.12 -12.18
N ALA A 176 -10.77 13.06 -11.83
CA ALA A 176 -11.80 12.55 -12.74
C ALA A 176 -11.91 13.44 -14.00
N PRO A 177 -12.28 12.89 -15.16
CA PRO A 177 -12.54 11.47 -15.45
C PRO A 177 -11.29 10.66 -15.80
N ARG A 178 -10.10 11.24 -15.80
CA ARG A 178 -8.87 10.64 -16.32
C ARG A 178 -8.25 9.58 -15.40
N ILE A 179 -8.35 9.79 -14.10
CA ILE A 179 -7.82 8.89 -13.08
C ILE A 179 -8.90 8.61 -12.04
N ARG A 180 -9.08 7.33 -11.73
CA ARG A 180 -9.83 6.86 -10.56
C ARG A 180 -8.88 6.74 -9.38
N VAL A 181 -9.34 7.06 -8.19
CA VAL A 181 -8.55 6.91 -6.97
C VAL A 181 -9.36 6.10 -5.96
N CYS A 182 -8.74 5.03 -5.44
CA CYS A 182 -9.36 4.14 -4.46
C CYS A 182 -8.39 3.90 -3.29
N GLY A 183 -8.95 3.53 -2.14
CA GLY A 183 -8.21 3.06 -0.97
C GLY A 183 -8.46 1.58 -0.73
N VAL A 184 -7.45 0.88 -0.23
CA VAL A 184 -7.59 -0.47 0.34
C VAL A 184 -7.01 -0.44 1.74
N ALA A 185 -7.80 -0.84 2.74
CA ALA A 185 -7.44 -0.81 4.16
C ALA A 185 -7.28 -2.25 4.70
N PRO A 186 -6.06 -2.79 4.69
CA PRO A 186 -5.79 -4.13 5.21
C PRO A 186 -5.88 -4.20 6.74
N GLY A 187 -6.19 -5.39 7.25
CA GLY A 187 -6.00 -5.75 8.65
C GLY A 187 -4.60 -6.33 8.93
N LEU A 188 -4.47 -6.98 10.08
CA LEU A 188 -3.23 -7.62 10.52
C LEU A 188 -2.86 -8.79 9.59
N MET A 189 -1.79 -8.61 8.80
CA MET A 189 -1.28 -9.60 7.83
C MET A 189 0.01 -10.29 8.27
N TYR A 190 0.88 -9.57 8.96
CA TYR A 190 2.24 -9.99 9.29
C TYR A 190 2.61 -9.57 10.70
N ALA A 191 3.49 -10.34 11.33
CA ALA A 191 4.09 -9.92 12.59
C ALA A 191 4.84 -8.59 12.42
N SER A 192 4.71 -7.69 13.39
CA SER A 192 5.25 -6.33 13.38
C SER A 192 6.40 -6.20 14.37
N GLY A 193 7.56 -5.70 13.91
CA GLY A 193 8.70 -5.40 14.78
C GLY A 193 9.07 -6.56 15.71
N PRO A 194 9.07 -6.35 17.05
CA PRO A 194 9.45 -7.35 18.05
C PRO A 194 8.34 -8.36 18.37
N GLN A 195 7.21 -8.34 17.69
CA GLN A 195 6.07 -9.23 17.98
C GLN A 195 6.46 -10.70 17.86
N SER A 196 6.28 -11.48 18.93
CA SER A 196 6.51 -12.92 18.91
C SER A 196 5.48 -13.64 18.05
N ARG A 197 5.84 -14.84 17.59
CA ARG A 197 4.91 -15.70 16.82
C ARG A 197 3.63 -16.00 17.59
N GLU A 198 3.74 -16.31 18.87
CA GLU A 198 2.57 -16.58 19.72
C GLU A 198 1.67 -15.36 19.84
N ASN A 199 2.26 -14.17 20.07
CA ASN A 199 1.50 -12.93 20.11
C ASN A 199 0.77 -12.69 18.77
N PHE A 200 1.46 -12.85 17.64
CA PHE A 200 0.84 -12.71 16.33
C PHE A 200 -0.32 -13.68 16.11
N GLU A 201 -0.15 -14.95 16.45
CA GLU A 201 -1.21 -15.98 16.29
C GLU A 201 -2.46 -15.69 17.14
N GLN A 202 -2.29 -15.09 18.32
CA GLN A 202 -3.41 -14.64 19.15
C GLN A 202 -4.03 -13.34 18.63
N ALA A 203 -3.21 -12.35 18.26
CA ALA A 203 -3.65 -11.09 17.70
C ALA A 203 -4.47 -11.29 16.43
N ALA A 204 -4.05 -12.21 15.56
CA ALA A 204 -4.75 -12.55 14.33
C ALA A 204 -6.17 -13.09 14.55
N LYS A 205 -6.50 -13.58 15.74
CA LYS A 205 -7.84 -14.07 16.10
C LYS A 205 -8.76 -13.00 16.71
N ALA A 206 -8.27 -11.78 16.89
CA ALA A 206 -9.05 -10.71 17.51
C ALA A 206 -10.14 -10.13 16.59
N ASN A 207 -10.04 -10.34 15.30
CA ASN A 207 -11.04 -9.91 14.31
C ASN A 207 -12.26 -10.86 14.25
N LEU A 208 -13.28 -10.50 13.47
CA LEU A 208 -14.53 -11.29 13.40
C LEU A 208 -14.34 -12.66 12.75
N LEU A 209 -13.47 -12.78 11.74
CA LEU A 209 -13.23 -14.06 11.03
C LEU A 209 -12.15 -14.93 11.68
N LYS A 210 -11.57 -14.50 12.82
CA LYS A 210 -10.65 -15.29 13.68
C LYS A 210 -9.38 -15.79 12.99
N ARG A 211 -8.85 -15.04 12.03
CA ARG A 211 -7.63 -15.37 11.29
C ARG A 211 -6.89 -14.11 10.86
N ALA A 212 -5.60 -14.24 10.53
CA ALA A 212 -4.84 -13.16 9.89
C ALA A 212 -5.49 -12.80 8.55
N THR A 213 -5.39 -11.54 8.18
CA THR A 213 -5.75 -11.10 6.82
C THR A 213 -4.78 -11.72 5.82
N ASP A 214 -5.31 -12.36 4.80
CA ASP A 214 -4.50 -12.95 3.74
C ASP A 214 -4.02 -11.84 2.78
N PRO A 215 -2.70 -11.70 2.55
CA PRO A 215 -2.18 -10.76 1.57
C PRO A 215 -2.73 -10.97 0.15
N ASP A 216 -3.09 -12.21 -0.19
CA ASP A 216 -3.70 -12.54 -1.48
C ASP A 216 -5.09 -11.93 -1.63
N ASP A 217 -5.89 -11.85 -0.55
CA ASP A 217 -7.19 -11.18 -0.57
C ASP A 217 -7.04 -9.67 -0.81
N VAL A 218 -6.00 -9.06 -0.23
CA VAL A 218 -5.66 -7.65 -0.46
C VAL A 218 -5.23 -7.42 -1.91
N ALA A 219 -4.38 -8.31 -2.44
CA ALA A 219 -3.90 -8.21 -3.83
C ALA A 219 -5.03 -8.41 -4.85
N ARG A 220 -5.93 -9.38 -4.63
CA ARG A 220 -7.14 -9.57 -5.44
C ARG A 220 -8.03 -8.34 -5.44
N THR A 221 -8.21 -7.69 -4.28
CA THR A 221 -8.99 -6.46 -4.17
C THR A 221 -8.35 -5.32 -4.94
N CYS A 222 -7.03 -5.14 -4.85
CA CYS A 222 -6.32 -4.13 -5.64
C CYS A 222 -6.46 -4.37 -7.15
N LEU A 223 -6.31 -5.61 -7.60
CA LEU A 223 -6.48 -5.98 -9.01
C LEU A 223 -7.92 -5.76 -9.49
N PHE A 224 -8.92 -6.10 -8.67
CA PHE A 224 -10.33 -5.82 -8.95
C PHE A 224 -10.58 -4.32 -9.11
N LEU A 225 -10.10 -3.48 -8.20
CA LEU A 225 -10.24 -2.03 -8.28
C LEU A 225 -9.53 -1.45 -9.50
N ALA A 226 -8.33 -1.96 -9.83
CA ALA A 226 -7.60 -1.53 -11.03
C ALA A 226 -8.37 -1.84 -12.32
N SER A 227 -9.08 -2.97 -12.36
CA SER A 227 -9.80 -3.48 -13.55
C SER A 227 -11.24 -2.98 -13.65
N ASN A 228 -11.85 -2.50 -12.55
CA ASN A 228 -13.24 -2.04 -12.51
C ASN A 228 -13.33 -0.53 -12.76
N GLY A 229 -13.78 -0.13 -13.93
CA GLY A 229 -13.89 1.28 -14.36
C GLY A 229 -14.93 2.11 -13.61
N GLY A 230 -15.88 1.51 -12.91
CA GLY A 230 -17.00 2.19 -12.25
C GLY A 230 -16.76 2.61 -10.79
N ILE A 231 -15.57 2.31 -10.20
CA ILE A 231 -15.27 2.60 -8.79
C ILE A 231 -14.21 3.68 -8.68
N THR A 232 -14.53 4.77 -7.98
CA THR A 232 -13.60 5.84 -7.61
C THR A 232 -14.05 6.51 -6.31
N GLY A 233 -13.12 7.06 -5.54
CA GLY A 233 -13.39 7.76 -4.27
C GLY A 233 -13.79 6.85 -3.11
N ALA A 234 -13.70 5.53 -3.27
CA ALA A 234 -14.08 4.53 -2.28
C ALA A 234 -12.85 3.91 -1.60
N THR A 235 -12.97 3.61 -0.30
CA THR A 235 -12.02 2.80 0.46
C THR A 235 -12.66 1.47 0.83
N VAL A 236 -11.97 0.36 0.53
CA VAL A 236 -12.41 -1.00 0.81
C VAL A 236 -11.59 -1.59 1.94
N SER A 237 -12.25 -2.03 3.02
CA SER A 237 -11.61 -2.76 4.11
C SER A 237 -11.41 -4.23 3.72
N VAL A 238 -10.17 -4.72 3.86
CA VAL A 238 -9.80 -6.13 3.69
C VAL A 238 -9.09 -6.58 4.97
N ASP A 239 -9.86 -6.77 6.03
CA ASP A 239 -9.34 -6.86 7.41
C ASP A 239 -10.04 -7.91 8.27
N ASN A 240 -10.79 -8.81 7.65
CA ASN A 240 -11.57 -9.84 8.37
C ASN A 240 -12.54 -9.26 9.43
N GLY A 241 -13.01 -8.02 9.23
CA GLY A 241 -13.85 -7.32 10.19
C GLY A 241 -13.09 -6.82 11.43
N GLN A 242 -11.78 -6.63 11.35
CA GLN A 242 -10.96 -6.13 12.46
C GLN A 242 -11.40 -4.71 12.88
N HIS A 243 -11.74 -3.84 11.92
CA HIS A 243 -12.20 -2.47 12.21
C HIS A 243 -13.53 -2.40 12.98
N LEU A 244 -14.28 -3.49 13.05
CA LEU A 244 -15.54 -3.58 13.81
C LEU A 244 -15.33 -4.03 15.27
N VAL A 245 -14.09 -4.33 15.66
CA VAL A 245 -13.72 -4.76 17.01
C VAL A 245 -12.90 -3.66 17.66
N PRO A 246 -13.54 -2.71 18.38
CA PRO A 246 -12.81 -1.60 18.99
C PRO A 246 -11.89 -2.09 20.12
N LEU A 247 -10.66 -1.61 20.13
CA LEU A 247 -9.66 -1.93 21.12
C LEU A 247 -9.03 -0.64 21.67
N PRO A 248 -8.73 -0.56 22.98
CA PRO A 248 -8.13 0.63 23.60
C PRO A 248 -6.66 0.83 23.19
N ARG A 249 -5.99 -0.21 22.73
CA ARG A 249 -4.59 -0.26 22.31
C ARG A 249 -4.46 -1.04 21.01
N ASP A 250 -3.29 -0.95 20.36
CA ASP A 250 -2.97 -1.87 19.27
C ASP A 250 -3.05 -3.32 19.77
N ILE A 251 -3.60 -4.19 18.95
CA ILE A 251 -3.86 -5.59 19.32
C ILE A 251 -2.61 -6.32 19.79
N MET A 252 -1.44 -5.97 19.27
CA MET A 252 -0.16 -6.54 19.69
C MET A 252 0.08 -6.28 21.18
N PHE A 253 -0.18 -5.07 21.68
CA PHE A 253 0.00 -4.70 23.08
C PHE A 253 -1.08 -5.29 23.98
N VAL A 254 -2.32 -5.36 23.51
CA VAL A 254 -3.41 -6.05 24.26
C VAL A 254 -3.06 -7.52 24.49
N VAL A 255 -2.59 -8.22 23.48
CA VAL A 255 -2.18 -9.63 23.59
C VAL A 255 -0.93 -9.78 24.44
N GLU A 256 0.04 -8.88 24.33
CA GLU A 256 1.24 -8.91 25.19
C GLU A 256 0.89 -8.85 26.68
N GLU A 257 -0.04 -7.97 27.07
CA GLU A 257 -0.52 -7.87 28.45
C GLU A 257 -1.22 -9.17 28.89
N LEU A 258 -2.08 -9.74 28.03
CA LEU A 258 -2.76 -11.01 28.33
C LEU A 258 -1.80 -12.19 28.51
N LEU A 259 -0.72 -12.25 27.71
CA LEU A 259 0.29 -13.31 27.83
C LEU A 259 1.11 -13.16 29.13
N LYS A 260 1.44 -11.92 29.54
CA LYS A 260 2.15 -11.66 30.81
C LYS A 260 1.32 -12.13 32.02
N VAL A 261 0.01 -11.89 32.01
CA VAL A 261 -0.89 -12.33 33.10
C VAL A 261 -0.98 -13.86 33.19
N LYS A 262 -0.91 -14.57 32.06
CA LYS A 262 -0.96 -16.05 32.05
C LYS A 262 0.34 -16.72 32.52
N SER A 263 1.46 -16.01 32.49
CA SER A 263 2.79 -16.51 32.90
C SER A 263 3.17 -16.13 34.33
N ALA A 264 2.38 -15.33 35.03
CA ALA A 264 2.50 -14.96 36.44
C ALA A 264 1.61 -15.83 37.33
#